data_63a65f196d060eb6472d6c4adcfe1fca
#
_entry.id   63a65f196d060eb6472d6c4adcfe1fca
#
_cell.length_a   1.000
_cell.length_b   1.000
_cell.length_c   1.000
_cell.angle_alpha   90.00
_cell.angle_beta   90.00
_cell.angle_gamma   90.00
#
_symmetry.space_group_name_H-M   'P 1'
#
loop_
_entity.id
_entity.type
_entity.pdbx_description
1 polymer ?
#
loop_
_entity_poly.entity_id
_entity_poly.type
_entity_poly.pdbx_seq_one_letter_code
_entity_poly.pdbx_strand_id
1 'polypeptide(L)'
;MMKKFSILALLFLISCAQPQTQLPDYSTTITEKERDIQNQMFADSWLDTYLPFSTMGTDILFSASDLCAEDDRIFALGMNLANEYSAYETIRKEINKSLTLGSKLKVVSLGTNSPASKAGVLVGDEILEIDGESLI
;
A
#
# COMPACT_ATOMS: atom_id res chain seq x y z
N MET A 1 -47.37 30.44 39.82
CA MET A 1 -47.19 29.30 38.92
C MET A 1 -45.85 29.29 38.15
N MET A 2 -45.18 30.43 38.01
CA MET A 2 -43.88 30.54 37.24
C MET A 2 -42.66 29.85 37.86
N LYS A 3 -42.56 29.76 39.19
CA LYS A 3 -41.38 29.17 39.88
C LYS A 3 -41.25 27.65 39.67
N LYS A 4 -42.34 26.92 39.44
CA LYS A 4 -42.28 25.46 39.21
C LYS A 4 -41.85 25.08 37.78
N PHE A 5 -42.06 25.98 36.80
CA PHE A 5 -41.65 25.78 35.42
C PHE A 5 -40.14 25.96 35.22
N SER A 6 -39.51 26.85 36.03
CA SER A 6 -38.06 27.11 35.98
C SER A 6 -37.21 25.93 36.47
N ILE A 7 -37.72 25.14 37.43
CA ILE A 7 -37.01 23.96 37.97
C ILE A 7 -37.09 22.80 36.95
N LEU A 8 -38.19 22.66 36.21
CA LEU A 8 -38.32 21.63 35.19
C LEU A 8 -37.40 21.89 34.00
N ALA A 9 -37.17 23.14 33.60
CA ALA A 9 -36.24 23.52 32.55
C ALA A 9 -34.78 23.30 32.93
N LEU A 10 -34.41 23.39 34.22
CA LEU A 10 -33.06 23.13 34.69
C LEU A 10 -32.67 21.64 34.64
N LEU A 11 -33.64 20.73 34.73
CA LEU A 11 -33.42 19.29 34.68
C LEU A 11 -33.04 18.77 33.27
N PHE A 12 -33.39 19.51 32.23
CA PHE A 12 -33.02 19.14 30.85
C PHE A 12 -31.59 19.53 30.45
N LEU A 13 -30.89 20.34 31.25
CA LEU A 13 -29.54 20.78 30.96
C LEU A 13 -28.47 19.82 31.47
N ILE A 14 -28.81 18.76 32.19
CA ILE A 14 -27.86 17.82 32.79
C ILE A 14 -27.66 16.57 31.92
N SER A 15 -28.34 16.49 30.75
CA SER A 15 -28.39 15.27 29.94
C SER A 15 -27.22 15.09 28.94
N CYS A 16 -26.19 15.92 29.00
CA CYS A 16 -24.98 15.72 28.20
C CYS A 16 -23.80 15.21 29.05
N ALA A 17 -23.99 14.12 29.78
CA ALA A 17 -22.85 13.38 30.26
C ALA A 17 -22.25 12.61 29.08
N GLN A 18 -21.14 13.08 28.54
CA GLN A 18 -20.32 12.27 27.62
C GLN A 18 -19.96 10.97 28.34
N PRO A 19 -20.23 9.81 27.75
CA PRO A 19 -19.71 8.56 28.30
C PRO A 19 -18.19 8.64 28.32
N GLN A 20 -17.60 8.76 29.49
CA GLN A 20 -16.17 8.58 29.66
C GLN A 20 -15.91 7.08 29.59
N THR A 21 -15.63 6.58 28.41
CA THR A 21 -14.99 5.28 28.24
C THR A 21 -13.59 5.42 28.82
N GLN A 22 -13.40 4.99 30.04
CA GLN A 22 -12.06 4.73 30.56
C GLN A 22 -11.55 3.52 29.77
N LEU A 23 -10.82 3.78 28.68
CA LEU A 23 -10.05 2.73 28.03
C LEU A 23 -9.07 2.18 29.05
N PRO A 24 -8.97 0.85 29.20
CA PRO A 24 -7.95 0.25 30.04
C PRO A 24 -6.59 0.78 29.62
N ASP A 25 -5.73 1.08 30.60
CA ASP A 25 -4.36 1.47 30.34
C ASP A 25 -3.59 0.24 29.85
N TYR A 26 -3.61 0.03 28.53
CA TYR A 26 -2.87 -1.06 27.90
C TYR A 26 -1.38 -0.74 27.99
N SER A 27 -0.58 -1.71 28.40
CA SER A 27 0.87 -1.56 28.38
C SER A 27 1.33 -1.17 26.98
N THR A 28 2.31 -0.28 26.87
CA THR A 28 2.90 0.18 25.59
C THR A 28 3.29 -0.99 24.69
N THR A 29 3.74 -2.09 25.27
CA THR A 29 4.12 -3.33 24.55
C THR A 29 2.93 -4.00 23.83
N ILE A 30 1.73 -4.01 24.46
CA ILE A 30 0.53 -4.57 23.81
C ILE A 30 0.11 -3.69 22.65
N THR A 31 0.15 -2.36 22.83
CA THR A 31 -0.20 -1.39 21.80
C THR A 31 0.75 -1.46 20.59
N GLU A 32 2.05 -1.64 20.82
CA GLU A 32 3.05 -1.79 19.76
C GLU A 32 2.84 -3.09 18.98
N LYS A 33 2.62 -4.20 19.68
CA LYS A 33 2.34 -5.49 19.04
C LYS A 33 1.07 -5.45 18.18
N GLU A 34 0.02 -4.82 18.67
CA GLU A 34 -1.23 -4.64 17.93
C GLU A 34 -1.01 -3.80 16.67
N ARG A 35 -0.27 -2.71 16.77
CA ARG A 35 0.10 -1.86 15.62
C ARG A 35 0.91 -2.62 14.58
N ASP A 36 1.88 -3.44 14.98
CA ASP A 36 2.69 -4.26 14.07
C ASP A 36 1.81 -5.27 13.32
N ILE A 37 0.84 -5.90 14.01
CA ILE A 37 -0.12 -6.81 13.39
C ILE A 37 -0.99 -6.05 12.37
N GLN A 38 -1.53 -4.89 12.73
CA GLN A 38 -2.35 -4.08 11.84
C GLN A 38 -1.57 -3.62 10.61
N ASN A 39 -0.33 -3.19 10.77
CA ASN A 39 0.54 -2.80 9.67
C ASN A 39 0.83 -3.98 8.73
N GLN A 40 1.07 -5.17 9.28
CA GLN A 40 1.29 -6.37 8.47
C GLN A 40 0.03 -6.73 7.68
N MET A 41 -1.15 -6.75 8.31
CA MET A 41 -2.42 -7.03 7.64
C MET A 41 -2.72 -6.00 6.53
N PHE A 42 -2.42 -4.73 6.79
CA PHE A 42 -2.58 -3.68 5.79
C PHE A 42 -1.62 -3.87 4.61
N ALA A 43 -0.35 -4.16 4.88
CA ALA A 43 0.65 -4.42 3.85
C ALA A 43 0.28 -5.61 2.97
N ASP A 44 -0.13 -6.72 3.57
CA ASP A 44 -0.54 -7.92 2.84
C ASP A 44 -1.78 -7.65 1.98
N SER A 45 -2.81 -7.02 2.53
CA SER A 45 -4.03 -6.64 1.80
C SER A 45 -3.73 -5.66 0.64
N TRP A 46 -2.79 -4.73 0.85
CA TRP A 46 -2.36 -3.79 -0.18
C TRP A 46 -1.64 -4.52 -1.32
N LEU A 47 -0.71 -5.43 -1.00
CA LEU A 47 0.01 -6.22 -1.99
C LEU A 47 -0.92 -7.14 -2.79
N ASP A 48 -1.86 -7.81 -2.13
CA ASP A 48 -2.85 -8.69 -2.76
C ASP A 48 -3.75 -7.94 -3.75
N THR A 49 -3.95 -6.64 -3.55
CA THR A 49 -4.71 -5.79 -4.46
C THR A 49 -3.82 -5.14 -5.51
N TYR A 50 -2.70 -4.54 -5.09
CA TYR A 50 -1.85 -3.73 -5.95
C TYR A 50 -1.14 -4.54 -7.04
N LEU A 51 -0.56 -5.70 -6.69
CA LEU A 51 0.24 -6.46 -7.65
C LEU A 51 -0.61 -7.02 -8.81
N PRO A 52 -1.76 -7.68 -8.58
CA PRO A 52 -2.65 -8.12 -9.66
C PRO A 52 -3.19 -6.95 -10.48
N PHE A 53 -3.58 -5.84 -9.83
CA PHE A 53 -4.07 -4.66 -10.50
C PHE A 53 -3.01 -4.03 -11.40
N SER A 54 -1.77 -3.94 -10.93
CA SER A 54 -0.63 -3.45 -11.70
C SER A 54 -0.32 -4.32 -12.92
N THR A 55 -0.34 -5.65 -12.76
CA THR A 55 -0.17 -6.61 -13.86
C THR A 55 -1.27 -6.44 -14.91
N MET A 56 -2.54 -6.40 -14.49
CA MET A 56 -3.70 -6.21 -15.36
C MET A 56 -3.64 -4.86 -16.10
N GLY A 57 -3.29 -3.78 -15.40
CA GLY A 57 -3.11 -2.46 -15.98
C GLY A 57 -2.04 -2.46 -17.08
N THR A 58 -0.92 -3.12 -16.83
CA THR A 58 0.15 -3.31 -17.79
C THR A 58 -0.35 -4.06 -19.04
N ASP A 59 -1.06 -5.17 -18.86
CA ASP A 59 -1.59 -5.97 -19.98
C ASP A 59 -2.60 -5.18 -20.82
N ILE A 60 -3.46 -4.36 -20.19
CA ILE A 60 -4.39 -3.47 -20.89
C ILE A 60 -3.64 -2.43 -21.71
N LEU A 61 -2.64 -1.75 -21.13
CA LEU A 61 -1.86 -0.72 -21.81
C LEU A 61 -1.14 -1.28 -23.03
N PHE A 62 -0.52 -2.46 -22.92
CA PHE A 62 0.12 -3.09 -24.06
C PHE A 62 -0.87 -3.54 -25.12
N SER A 63 -2.02 -4.07 -24.74
CA SER A 63 -3.06 -4.52 -25.67
C SER A 63 -3.72 -3.36 -26.41
N ALA A 64 -3.78 -2.18 -25.78
CA ALA A 64 -4.39 -0.97 -26.32
C ALA A 64 -3.38 -0.02 -26.99
N SER A 65 -2.09 -0.38 -27.06
CA SER A 65 -1.03 0.49 -27.57
C SER A 65 -1.26 0.98 -29.00
N ASP A 66 -1.93 0.19 -29.83
CA ASP A 66 -2.25 0.55 -31.23
C ASP A 66 -3.34 1.63 -31.34
N LEU A 67 -4.06 1.91 -30.24
CA LEU A 67 -5.05 3.00 -30.18
C LEU A 67 -4.42 4.37 -29.92
N CYS A 68 -3.16 4.40 -29.47
CA CYS A 68 -2.42 5.64 -29.22
C CYS A 68 -1.77 6.15 -30.52
N ALA A 69 -1.73 7.47 -30.71
CA ALA A 69 -0.94 8.07 -31.77
C ALA A 69 0.55 7.69 -31.62
N GLU A 70 1.27 7.58 -32.72
CA GLU A 70 2.66 7.10 -32.72
C GLU A 70 3.57 7.98 -31.85
N ASP A 71 3.34 9.29 -31.89
CA ASP A 71 4.09 10.29 -31.09
C ASP A 71 3.78 10.22 -29.58
N ASP A 72 2.66 9.63 -29.21
CA ASP A 72 2.24 9.50 -27.80
C ASP A 72 2.68 8.16 -27.17
N ARG A 73 3.31 7.28 -27.94
CA ARG A 73 3.77 5.99 -27.45
C ARG A 73 5.08 6.13 -26.72
N ILE A 74 5.13 5.60 -25.51
CA ILE A 74 6.35 5.48 -24.73
C ILE A 74 6.86 4.04 -24.74
N PHE A 75 8.18 3.89 -24.72
CA PHE A 75 8.76 2.56 -24.52
C PHE A 75 8.61 2.14 -23.07
N ALA A 76 8.06 0.96 -22.84
CA ALA A 76 7.91 0.37 -21.51
C ALA A 76 8.27 -1.11 -21.57
N LEU A 77 8.95 -1.59 -20.54
CA LEU A 77 9.32 -3.00 -20.39
C LEU A 77 8.16 -3.85 -19.86
N GLY A 78 7.19 -3.22 -19.21
CA GLY A 78 6.00 -3.87 -18.66
C GLY A 78 6.30 -4.69 -17.42
N MET A 79 7.22 -4.22 -16.61
CA MET A 79 7.56 -4.75 -15.29
C MET A 79 7.58 -3.63 -14.26
N ASN A 80 7.29 -3.97 -13.00
CA ASN A 80 7.46 -3.06 -11.87
C ASN A 80 8.62 -3.52 -11.02
N LEU A 81 9.45 -2.57 -10.65
CA LEU A 81 10.66 -2.76 -9.85
C LEU A 81 10.47 -2.13 -8.48
N ALA A 82 10.95 -2.79 -7.45
CA ALA A 82 11.00 -2.25 -6.10
C ALA A 82 12.29 -2.66 -5.38
N ASN A 83 12.69 -1.85 -4.40
CA ASN A 83 13.73 -2.15 -3.45
C ASN A 83 13.28 -1.77 -2.04
N GLU A 84 14.15 -1.92 -1.05
CA GLU A 84 13.84 -1.63 0.35
C GLU A 84 13.36 -0.20 0.65
N TYR A 85 13.57 0.75 -0.26
CA TYR A 85 13.15 2.15 -0.13
C TYR A 85 11.87 2.49 -0.87
N SER A 86 11.31 1.56 -1.65
CA SER A 86 10.19 1.83 -2.57
C SER A 86 8.84 2.04 -1.88
N ALA A 87 8.67 1.50 -0.67
CA ALA A 87 7.42 1.61 0.07
C ALA A 87 7.41 2.82 1.03
N TYR A 88 6.21 3.29 1.38
CA TYR A 88 6.01 4.32 2.41
C TYR A 88 6.61 3.88 3.74
N GLU A 89 7.24 4.81 4.46
CA GLU A 89 7.98 4.54 5.69
C GLU A 89 7.16 3.77 6.74
N THR A 90 5.87 4.09 6.85
CA THR A 90 4.96 3.49 7.84
C THR A 90 4.72 1.99 7.68
N ILE A 91 4.84 1.46 6.45
CA ILE A 91 4.60 0.05 6.11
C ILE A 91 5.80 -0.60 5.40
N ARG A 92 6.90 0.13 5.29
CA ARG A 92 8.11 -0.30 4.56
C ARG A 92 8.66 -1.63 5.08
N LYS A 93 8.71 -1.76 6.39
CA LYS A 93 9.21 -2.97 7.06
C LYS A 93 8.41 -4.21 6.65
N GLU A 94 7.10 -4.09 6.65
CA GLU A 94 6.17 -5.17 6.33
C GLU A 94 6.21 -5.51 4.84
N ILE A 95 6.20 -4.50 3.96
CA ILE A 95 6.32 -4.69 2.51
C ILE A 95 7.66 -5.35 2.16
N ASN A 96 8.77 -4.87 2.72
CA ASN A 96 10.09 -5.43 2.47
C ASN A 96 10.17 -6.90 2.91
N LYS A 97 9.53 -7.24 4.03
CA LYS A 97 9.43 -8.61 4.52
C LYS A 97 8.60 -9.48 3.58
N SER A 98 7.41 -9.04 3.19
CA SER A 98 6.49 -9.81 2.34
C SER A 98 7.06 -10.04 0.94
N LEU A 99 7.75 -9.06 0.34
CA LEU A 99 8.39 -9.17 -0.98
C LEU A 99 9.86 -9.60 -0.93
N THR A 100 10.43 -9.76 0.26
CA THR A 100 11.85 -10.07 0.44
C THR A 100 12.74 -9.05 -0.31
N LEU A 101 12.48 -7.74 -0.05
CA LEU A 101 13.22 -6.65 -0.68
C LEU A 101 14.52 -6.34 0.08
N GLY A 102 15.55 -6.01 -0.68
CA GLY A 102 16.83 -5.49 -0.21
C GLY A 102 17.22 -4.25 -0.99
N SER A 103 18.51 -3.93 -1.01
CA SER A 103 19.03 -2.74 -1.70
C SER A 103 18.91 -2.80 -3.21
N LYS A 104 18.88 -4.02 -3.79
CA LYS A 104 18.79 -4.23 -5.24
C LYS A 104 17.37 -4.03 -5.75
N LEU A 105 17.25 -3.58 -7.00
CA LEU A 105 15.97 -3.53 -7.69
C LEU A 105 15.49 -4.93 -8.03
N LYS A 106 14.34 -5.32 -7.53
CA LYS A 106 13.68 -6.62 -7.76
C LYS A 106 12.41 -6.44 -8.58
N VAL A 107 12.17 -7.35 -9.51
CA VAL A 107 10.92 -7.41 -10.27
C VAL A 107 9.81 -7.90 -9.34
N VAL A 108 8.82 -7.05 -9.04
CA VAL A 108 7.71 -7.35 -8.12
C VAL A 108 6.39 -7.64 -8.83
N SER A 109 6.22 -7.16 -10.05
CA SER A 109 5.13 -7.57 -10.94
C SER A 109 5.55 -7.46 -12.40
N LEU A 110 4.89 -8.22 -13.26
CA LEU A 110 5.25 -8.38 -14.66
C LEU A 110 3.98 -8.56 -15.49
N GLY A 111 3.81 -7.76 -16.54
CA GLY A 111 2.72 -7.95 -17.50
C GLY A 111 2.89 -9.26 -18.26
N THR A 112 1.80 -10.01 -18.43
CA THR A 112 1.81 -11.36 -19.02
C THR A 112 2.38 -11.39 -20.43
N ASN A 113 2.06 -10.38 -21.24
CA ASN A 113 2.50 -10.26 -22.63
C ASN A 113 3.50 -9.13 -22.84
N SER A 114 4.12 -8.64 -21.78
CA SER A 114 5.08 -7.54 -21.82
C SER A 114 6.38 -7.92 -22.55
N PRO A 115 7.14 -6.92 -23.05
CA PRO A 115 8.47 -7.17 -23.61
C PRO A 115 9.40 -7.89 -22.63
N ALA A 116 9.39 -7.52 -21.36
CA ALA A 116 10.21 -8.18 -20.32
C ALA A 116 9.83 -9.65 -20.14
N SER A 117 8.53 -9.98 -20.09
CA SER A 117 8.05 -11.36 -20.02
C SER A 117 8.50 -12.17 -21.24
N LYS A 118 8.38 -11.62 -22.44
CA LYS A 118 8.84 -12.27 -23.70
C LYS A 118 10.34 -12.46 -23.76
N ALA A 119 11.11 -11.60 -23.06
CA ALA A 119 12.55 -11.74 -22.92
C ALA A 119 12.98 -12.75 -21.85
N GLY A 120 12.02 -13.34 -21.11
CA GLY A 120 12.27 -14.35 -20.10
C GLY A 120 12.51 -13.80 -18.69
N VAL A 121 12.26 -12.53 -18.44
CA VAL A 121 12.29 -11.94 -17.08
C VAL A 121 11.17 -12.57 -16.25
N LEU A 122 11.47 -12.85 -14.98
CA LEU A 122 10.55 -13.44 -14.01
C LEU A 122 10.34 -12.51 -12.80
N VAL A 123 9.18 -12.62 -12.18
CA VAL A 123 8.94 -12.00 -10.87
C VAL A 123 9.92 -12.60 -9.86
N GLY A 124 10.59 -11.74 -9.10
CA GLY A 124 11.64 -12.11 -8.17
C GLY A 124 13.07 -11.91 -8.71
N ASP A 125 13.25 -11.69 -10.01
CA ASP A 125 14.55 -11.38 -10.57
C ASP A 125 15.10 -10.06 -10.02
N GLU A 126 16.42 -9.99 -9.86
CA GLU A 126 17.13 -8.77 -9.45
C GLU A 126 17.85 -8.16 -10.66
N ILE A 127 17.66 -6.86 -10.86
CA ILE A 127 18.35 -6.10 -11.90
C ILE A 127 19.68 -5.62 -11.35
N LEU A 128 20.78 -6.10 -11.92
CA LEU A 128 22.13 -5.80 -11.46
C LEU A 128 22.78 -4.66 -12.24
N GLU A 129 22.50 -4.58 -13.53
CA GLU A 129 23.05 -3.55 -14.43
C GLU A 129 22.08 -3.22 -15.57
N ILE A 130 22.21 -2.04 -16.13
CA ILE A 130 21.53 -1.59 -17.34
C ILE A 130 22.58 -0.95 -18.24
N ASP A 131 22.68 -1.40 -19.49
CA ASP A 131 23.65 -0.93 -20.50
C ASP A 131 25.12 -0.95 -20.02
N GLY A 132 25.46 -1.93 -19.15
CA GLY A 132 26.79 -2.10 -18.58
C GLY A 132 27.05 -1.19 -17.36
N GLU A 133 26.11 -0.39 -16.91
CA GLU A 133 26.19 0.40 -15.69
C GLU A 133 25.56 -0.37 -14.51
N SER A 134 26.33 -0.54 -13.44
CA SER A 134 25.86 -1.19 -12.21
C SER A 134 24.81 -0.34 -11.51
N LEU A 135 23.77 -0.99 -11.02
CA LEU A 135 22.72 -0.38 -10.19
C LEU A 135 22.94 -0.60 -8.67
N ILE A 136 24.10 -1.09 -8.28
CA ILE A 136 24.46 -1.43 -6.89
C ILE A 136 25.54 -0.47 -6.40
#